data_2291263efdd75db9cff83a4c98ac77c1
#
_entry.id   2291263efdd75db9cff83a4c98ac77c1
#
_cell.length_a   1.000
_cell.length_b   1.000
_cell.length_c   1.000
_cell.angle_alpha   90.00
_cell.angle_beta   90.00
_cell.angle_gamma   90.00
#
_symmetry.space_group_name_H-M   'P 1'
#
loop_
_entity.id
_entity.type
_entity.pdbx_description
1 polymer ?
#
loop_
_entity_poly.entity_id
_entity_poly.type
_entity_poly.pdbx_seq_one_letter_code
_entity_poly.pdbx_strand_id
1 'polypeptide(L)'
;ITTRLVGSEMCIRDSCKTSDVRERLYVRVLPGLESISLCMHNDITGKHILALQGPFSTQLNEALIDQYDIRCLVTKKSGAAGGFIEKIAAAKNKNIPVYIVGQSVQDDGMSFEAVCEYIDSKYNKLHIMLAGIGMGNDACMTKAVSDAIESADIILGASRMIEKYSAKIDKKPYYLAEQIIHYLYEICADTAKISNVLILFSGDTGFYSGSKKLYLAIKNEISEGKLNADVSILPGISSVSYMAAAVGETYNDAYIC
;
A
#
# COMPACT_ATOMS: atom_id res chain seq x y z
N ILE A 1 46.38 4.31 25.31
CA ILE A 1 45.33 3.25 25.25
C ILE A 1 43.99 3.98 25.16
N THR A 2 43.27 3.86 24.05
CA THR A 2 42.03 4.61 23.83
C THR A 2 40.83 3.72 24.10
N THR A 3 40.08 4.00 25.16
CA THR A 3 38.80 3.32 25.45
C THR A 3 37.70 3.89 24.57
N ARG A 4 36.90 3.03 23.95
CA ARG A 4 35.85 3.41 23.00
C ARG A 4 34.48 2.95 23.48
N LEU A 5 33.46 3.82 23.30
CA LEU A 5 32.07 3.45 23.47
C LEU A 5 31.42 3.31 22.11
N VAL A 6 30.83 2.16 21.85
CA VAL A 6 30.14 1.84 20.57
C VAL A 6 28.68 1.58 20.84
N GLY A 7 27.80 2.22 20.10
CA GLY A 7 26.36 2.22 20.35
C GLY A 7 25.50 1.62 19.26
N SER A 8 26.00 0.72 18.38
CA SER A 8 25.15 0.02 17.42
C SER A 8 25.74 -1.33 16.99
N GLU A 9 24.89 -2.28 16.67
CA GLU A 9 25.26 -3.65 16.25
C GLU A 9 26.18 -3.68 15.02
N MET A 10 25.95 -2.84 14.03
CA MET A 10 26.84 -2.72 12.86
C MET A 10 28.24 -2.24 13.24
N CYS A 11 28.34 -1.27 14.14
CA CYS A 11 29.62 -0.76 14.61
C CYS A 11 30.40 -1.79 15.44
N ILE A 12 29.73 -2.73 16.10
CA ILE A 12 30.35 -3.81 16.87
C ILE A 12 31.18 -4.70 15.94
N ARG A 13 30.57 -5.24 14.90
CA ARG A 13 31.22 -6.15 13.95
C ARG A 13 32.48 -5.56 13.33
N ASP A 14 32.44 -4.29 12.94
CA ASP A 14 33.56 -3.62 12.31
C ASP A 14 34.66 -3.22 13.32
N SER A 15 34.28 -2.88 14.55
CA SER A 15 35.23 -2.50 15.61
C SER A 15 35.96 -3.69 16.19
N CYS A 16 35.43 -4.92 16.09
CA CYS A 16 36.00 -6.13 16.71
C CYS A 16 37.00 -6.88 15.81
N LYS A 17 37.36 -6.34 14.63
CA LYS A 17 38.28 -7.01 13.71
C LYS A 17 39.72 -7.16 14.28
N THR A 18 40.12 -6.34 15.22
CA THR A 18 41.43 -6.38 15.85
C THR A 18 41.30 -6.73 17.34
N SER A 19 42.06 -7.73 17.81
CA SER A 19 42.05 -8.20 19.21
C SER A 19 42.39 -7.11 20.25
N ASP A 20 43.33 -6.23 19.91
CA ASP A 20 43.76 -5.10 20.77
C ASP A 20 42.64 -4.05 21.02
N VAL A 21 41.64 -3.96 20.15
CA VAL A 21 40.51 -3.05 20.32
C VAL A 21 39.46 -3.64 21.28
N ARG A 22 39.28 -4.96 21.31
CA ARG A 22 38.21 -5.63 22.10
C ARG A 22 38.33 -5.37 23.56
N GLU A 23 39.56 -5.44 24.11
CA GLU A 23 39.83 -5.22 25.53
C GLU A 23 39.57 -3.78 26.00
N ARG A 24 39.45 -2.85 25.07
CA ARG A 24 39.25 -1.42 25.30
C ARG A 24 37.87 -0.92 24.83
N LEU A 25 37.04 -1.83 24.37
CA LEU A 25 35.74 -1.52 23.78
C LEU A 25 34.64 -1.68 24.83
N TYR A 26 33.83 -0.67 25.00
CA TYR A 26 32.56 -0.74 25.72
C TYR A 26 31.43 -0.64 24.72
N VAL A 27 30.49 -1.57 24.76
CA VAL A 27 29.42 -1.67 23.79
C VAL A 27 28.08 -1.43 24.47
N ARG A 28 27.34 -0.44 23.98
CA ARG A 28 26.00 -0.16 24.49
C ARG A 28 24.96 -0.73 23.54
N VAL A 29 24.20 -1.70 24.02
CA VAL A 29 23.17 -2.43 23.28
C VAL A 29 21.84 -2.42 24.02
N LEU A 30 20.78 -2.79 23.33
CA LEU A 30 19.49 -3.06 23.97
C LEU A 30 19.58 -4.29 24.87
N PRO A 31 18.83 -4.36 25.99
CA PRO A 31 18.86 -5.48 26.94
C PRO A 31 18.06 -6.70 26.39
N GLY A 32 18.31 -7.08 25.15
CA GLY A 32 17.71 -8.24 24.48
C GLY A 32 18.73 -9.34 24.23
N LEU A 33 18.26 -10.60 24.22
CA LEU A 33 19.13 -11.77 24.02
C LEU A 33 19.91 -11.71 22.71
N GLU A 34 19.30 -11.22 21.64
CA GLU A 34 19.94 -11.09 20.33
C GLU A 34 21.14 -10.15 20.37
N SER A 35 20.95 -8.95 20.95
CA SER A 35 22.01 -7.95 21.07
C SER A 35 23.17 -8.43 21.96
N ILE A 36 22.86 -9.10 23.06
CA ILE A 36 23.85 -9.66 23.98
C ILE A 36 24.60 -10.84 23.31
N SER A 37 23.88 -11.73 22.63
CA SER A 37 24.47 -12.84 21.89
C SER A 37 25.40 -12.35 20.77
N LEU A 38 25.04 -11.27 20.07
CA LEU A 38 25.90 -10.66 19.06
C LEU A 38 27.21 -10.15 19.68
N CYS A 39 27.16 -9.55 20.88
CA CYS A 39 28.38 -9.14 21.62
C CYS A 39 29.25 -10.35 21.93
N MET A 40 28.65 -11.41 22.48
CA MET A 40 29.37 -12.65 22.85
C MET A 40 29.99 -13.32 21.61
N HIS A 41 29.32 -13.38 20.49
CA HIS A 41 29.85 -13.91 19.22
C HIS A 41 31.07 -13.11 18.69
N ASN A 42 31.24 -11.88 19.15
CA ASN A 42 32.36 -11.03 18.79
C ASN A 42 33.40 -10.93 19.94
N ASP A 43 33.38 -11.88 20.88
CA ASP A 43 34.25 -11.97 22.02
C ASP A 43 34.20 -10.77 23.01
N ILE A 44 33.07 -10.05 23.01
CA ILE A 44 32.81 -8.97 23.98
C ILE A 44 31.97 -9.55 25.10
N THR A 45 32.51 -9.54 26.33
CA THR A 45 31.85 -10.18 27.48
C THR A 45 31.91 -9.30 28.75
N GLY A 46 31.06 -9.65 29.70
CA GLY A 46 31.12 -9.07 31.06
C GLY A 46 30.93 -7.56 31.11
N LYS A 47 31.85 -6.88 31.79
CA LYS A 47 31.81 -5.42 32.03
C LYS A 47 31.85 -4.55 30.77
N HIS A 48 32.19 -5.15 29.64
CA HIS A 48 32.27 -4.46 28.35
C HIS A 48 30.92 -4.32 27.64
N ILE A 49 29.87 -5.00 28.13
CA ILE A 49 28.52 -4.91 27.61
C ILE A 49 27.68 -4.02 28.52
N LEU A 50 27.20 -2.91 27.97
CA LEU A 50 26.28 -1.98 28.63
C LEU A 50 24.88 -2.21 28.05
N ALA A 51 24.12 -3.16 28.58
CA ALA A 51 22.77 -3.49 28.14
C ALA A 51 21.76 -2.50 28.73
N LEU A 52 21.43 -1.45 28.00
CA LEU A 52 20.61 -0.34 28.47
C LEU A 52 19.60 0.08 27.39
N GLN A 53 18.39 0.42 27.81
CA GLN A 53 17.33 0.92 26.93
C GLN A 53 17.16 2.43 27.08
N GLY A 54 17.27 3.17 25.93
CA GLY A 54 17.04 4.61 25.86
C GLY A 54 15.57 5.03 25.96
N PRO A 55 15.28 6.33 25.87
CA PRO A 55 16.22 7.42 25.54
C PRO A 55 17.13 7.84 26.70
N PHE A 56 18.33 8.35 26.36
CA PHE A 56 19.35 8.75 27.35
C PHE A 56 19.57 10.26 27.32
N SER A 57 19.53 10.91 28.48
CA SER A 57 19.87 12.32 28.60
C SER A 57 21.37 12.58 28.35
N THR A 58 21.73 13.82 28.12
CA THR A 58 23.13 14.26 28.01
C THR A 58 23.90 13.92 29.27
N GLN A 59 23.32 14.17 30.46
CA GLN A 59 23.95 13.88 31.77
C GLN A 59 24.26 12.38 31.97
N LEU A 60 23.34 11.49 31.56
CA LEU A 60 23.61 10.05 31.65
C LEU A 60 24.71 9.60 30.69
N ASN A 61 24.74 10.17 29.47
CA ASN A 61 25.83 9.92 28.54
C ASN A 61 27.18 10.42 29.10
N GLU A 62 27.22 11.59 29.73
CA GLU A 62 28.41 12.12 30.42
C GLU A 62 28.87 11.21 31.59
N ALA A 63 27.94 10.76 32.41
CA ALA A 63 28.22 9.87 33.51
C ALA A 63 28.82 8.52 33.03
N LEU A 64 28.33 7.97 31.93
CA LEU A 64 28.90 6.75 31.33
C LEU A 64 30.32 7.00 30.77
N ILE A 65 30.55 8.16 30.16
CA ILE A 65 31.86 8.55 29.66
C ILE A 65 32.86 8.60 30.81
N ASP A 66 32.50 9.25 31.92
CA ASP A 66 33.37 9.35 33.12
C ASP A 66 33.57 8.00 33.79
N GLN A 67 32.49 7.23 34.01
CA GLN A 67 32.52 5.96 34.74
C GLN A 67 33.43 4.92 34.09
N TYR A 68 33.45 4.89 32.77
CA TYR A 68 34.24 3.89 32.02
C TYR A 68 35.49 4.48 31.35
N ASP A 69 35.90 5.69 31.73
CA ASP A 69 37.05 6.43 31.16
C ASP A 69 37.04 6.40 29.62
N ILE A 70 35.88 6.70 29.03
CA ILE A 70 35.70 6.67 27.58
C ILE A 70 36.46 7.85 26.97
N ARG A 71 37.34 7.54 26.01
CA ARG A 71 38.19 8.50 25.33
C ARG A 71 37.77 8.76 23.88
N CYS A 72 36.80 7.99 23.38
CA CYS A 72 36.32 8.12 22.00
C CYS A 72 34.92 7.53 21.89
N LEU A 73 34.00 8.23 21.25
CA LEU A 73 32.65 7.76 20.96
C LEU A 73 32.54 7.35 19.49
N VAL A 74 31.98 6.16 19.25
CA VAL A 74 31.59 5.72 17.90
C VAL A 74 30.08 5.55 17.85
N THR A 75 29.42 6.23 16.94
CA THR A 75 27.95 6.16 16.82
C THR A 75 27.52 6.27 15.38
N LYS A 76 26.35 5.70 15.04
CA LYS A 76 25.73 5.93 13.74
C LYS A 76 24.91 7.24 13.76
N LYS A 77 24.77 7.86 12.62
CA LYS A 77 23.83 8.96 12.44
C LYS A 77 22.40 8.39 12.57
N SER A 78 21.80 8.52 13.73
CA SER A 78 20.39 8.15 14.00
C SER A 78 19.56 9.41 14.14
N GLY A 79 18.27 9.33 13.79
CA GLY A 79 17.35 10.46 13.99
C GLY A 79 17.15 10.87 15.45
N ALA A 80 16.30 11.87 15.70
CA ALA A 80 16.04 12.40 17.06
C ALA A 80 15.62 11.32 18.06
N ALA A 81 14.83 10.32 17.65
CA ALA A 81 14.43 9.20 18.50
C ALA A 81 15.60 8.30 18.96
N GLY A 82 16.74 8.34 18.30
CA GLY A 82 17.92 7.53 18.63
C GLY A 82 18.88 8.18 19.65
N GLY A 83 18.54 9.35 20.21
CA GLY A 83 19.37 10.07 21.16
C GLY A 83 20.74 10.48 20.60
N PHE A 84 20.80 10.78 19.29
CA PHE A 84 22.04 11.17 18.62
C PHE A 84 22.56 12.51 19.13
N ILE A 85 21.65 13.49 19.28
CA ILE A 85 21.99 14.87 19.71
C ILE A 85 22.59 14.85 21.14
N GLU A 86 22.00 14.10 22.06
CA GLU A 86 22.42 13.99 23.44
C GLU A 86 23.80 13.31 23.56
N LYS A 87 24.08 12.31 22.70
CA LYS A 87 25.40 11.66 22.63
C LYS A 87 26.48 12.61 22.16
N ILE A 88 26.20 13.39 21.12
CA ILE A 88 27.14 14.38 20.58
C ILE A 88 27.39 15.50 21.59
N ALA A 89 26.32 16.01 22.25
CA ALA A 89 26.44 17.02 23.29
C ALA A 89 27.32 16.54 24.46
N ALA A 90 27.08 15.33 24.95
CA ALA A 90 27.88 14.74 26.03
C ALA A 90 29.38 14.59 25.65
N ALA A 91 29.65 14.08 24.44
CA ALA A 91 31.02 13.95 23.95
C ALA A 91 31.72 15.30 23.81
N LYS A 92 31.01 16.33 23.35
CA LYS A 92 31.51 17.70 23.26
C LYS A 92 31.81 18.27 24.63
N ASN A 93 30.92 18.10 25.60
CA ASN A 93 31.11 18.60 26.98
C ASN A 93 32.31 17.92 27.66
N LYS A 94 32.57 16.65 27.34
CA LYS A 94 33.71 15.88 27.83
C LYS A 94 34.97 16.02 26.98
N ASN A 95 34.91 16.80 25.92
CA ASN A 95 36.02 17.04 25.00
C ASN A 95 36.67 15.74 24.44
N ILE A 96 35.81 14.77 24.08
CA ILE A 96 36.26 13.53 23.46
C ILE A 96 35.89 13.47 21.98
N PRO A 97 36.71 12.86 21.11
CA PRO A 97 36.40 12.72 19.70
C PRO A 97 35.22 11.79 19.46
N VAL A 98 34.44 12.12 18.41
CA VAL A 98 33.29 11.33 17.95
C VAL A 98 33.51 10.86 16.53
N TYR A 99 33.41 9.58 16.31
CA TYR A 99 33.35 8.98 14.96
C TYR A 99 31.92 8.65 14.62
N ILE A 100 31.43 9.28 13.57
CA ILE A 100 30.06 9.04 13.09
C ILE A 100 30.14 8.09 11.89
N VAL A 101 29.53 6.92 12.06
CA VAL A 101 29.35 5.97 10.97
C VAL A 101 28.14 6.42 10.15
N GLY A 102 28.42 6.93 8.94
CA GLY A 102 27.39 7.28 7.99
C GLY A 102 26.73 6.03 7.38
N GLN A 103 25.47 6.12 7.00
CA GLN A 103 24.91 5.19 6.04
C GLN A 103 25.47 5.56 4.67
N SER A 104 25.91 4.57 3.89
CA SER A 104 26.07 4.77 2.46
C SER A 104 24.68 5.08 1.91
N VAL A 105 24.45 6.33 1.55
CA VAL A 105 23.22 6.75 0.89
C VAL A 105 23.27 6.21 -0.52
N GLN A 106 22.82 4.97 -0.72
CA GLN A 106 22.17 4.62 -1.98
C GLN A 106 20.71 5.06 -1.78
N ASP A 107 20.40 6.21 -2.31
CA ASP A 107 19.08 6.83 -2.18
C ASP A 107 18.18 6.30 -3.31
N ASP A 108 17.89 5.02 -3.29
CA ASP A 108 16.89 4.38 -4.15
C ASP A 108 15.51 4.31 -3.43
N GLY A 109 15.36 5.04 -2.34
CA GLY A 109 14.12 5.13 -1.56
C GLY A 109 13.13 6.14 -2.15
N MET A 110 11.85 5.81 -2.09
CA MET A 110 10.76 6.74 -2.40
C MET A 110 10.46 7.62 -1.18
N SER A 111 10.02 8.86 -1.39
CA SER A 111 9.45 9.69 -0.30
C SER A 111 8.16 9.06 0.24
N PHE A 112 7.73 9.46 1.43
CA PHE A 112 6.48 8.98 2.01
C PHE A 112 5.29 9.27 1.08
N GLU A 113 5.24 10.47 0.52
CA GLU A 113 4.20 10.90 -0.42
C GLU A 113 4.22 10.04 -1.69
N ALA A 114 5.40 9.80 -2.27
CA ALA A 114 5.54 8.94 -3.45
C ALA A 114 5.15 7.48 -3.18
N VAL A 115 5.38 6.97 -1.95
CA VAL A 115 4.91 5.64 -1.53
C VAL A 115 3.39 5.62 -1.42
N CYS A 116 2.77 6.66 -0.84
CA CYS A 116 1.32 6.78 -0.77
C CYS A 116 0.70 6.81 -2.17
N GLU A 117 1.20 7.65 -3.07
CA GLU A 117 0.75 7.72 -4.47
C GLU A 117 0.91 6.38 -5.19
N TYR A 118 2.04 5.68 -4.97
CA TYR A 118 2.25 4.36 -5.55
C TYR A 118 1.24 3.32 -5.03
N ILE A 119 0.96 3.32 -3.73
CA ILE A 119 -0.05 2.43 -3.13
C ILE A 119 -1.43 2.75 -3.68
N ASP A 120 -1.82 4.02 -3.70
CA ASP A 120 -3.11 4.45 -4.20
C ASP A 120 -3.28 4.11 -5.68
N SER A 121 -2.28 4.37 -6.52
CA SER A 121 -2.33 4.06 -7.95
C SER A 121 -2.43 2.56 -8.24
N LYS A 122 -1.86 1.72 -7.37
CA LYS A 122 -1.77 0.27 -7.59
C LYS A 122 -2.88 -0.54 -6.92
N TYR A 123 -3.34 -0.10 -5.75
CA TYR A 123 -4.23 -0.89 -4.90
C TYR A 123 -5.61 -0.27 -4.67
N ASN A 124 -5.77 1.05 -4.82
CA ASN A 124 -7.06 1.73 -4.71
C ASN A 124 -7.68 2.00 -6.08
N LYS A 125 -7.63 1.00 -6.96
CA LYS A 125 -8.18 1.11 -8.31
C LYS A 125 -9.63 0.67 -8.34
N LEU A 126 -10.50 1.48 -8.95
CA LEU A 126 -11.89 1.07 -9.19
C LEU A 126 -11.96 0.00 -10.27
N HIS A 127 -12.70 -1.06 -10.03
CA HIS A 127 -13.06 -2.08 -11.01
C HIS A 127 -14.46 -1.79 -11.53
N ILE A 128 -14.55 -1.24 -12.72
CA ILE A 128 -15.82 -0.86 -13.34
C ILE A 128 -16.23 -1.95 -14.34
N MET A 129 -17.39 -2.55 -14.12
CA MET A 129 -17.95 -3.59 -14.98
C MET A 129 -19.24 -3.12 -15.63
N LEU A 130 -19.28 -3.12 -16.97
CA LEU A 130 -20.49 -2.85 -17.73
C LEU A 130 -21.13 -4.17 -18.13
N ALA A 131 -22.30 -4.50 -17.57
CA ALA A 131 -22.89 -5.83 -17.70
C ALA A 131 -24.26 -5.81 -18.38
N GLY A 132 -24.44 -6.69 -19.37
CA GLY A 132 -25.73 -6.97 -19.98
C GLY A 132 -26.50 -8.00 -19.17
N ILE A 133 -27.69 -7.66 -18.65
CA ILE A 133 -28.48 -8.55 -17.82
C ILE A 133 -29.50 -9.41 -18.61
N GLY A 134 -29.35 -9.48 -19.92
CA GLY A 134 -30.27 -10.22 -20.78
C GLY A 134 -31.68 -9.66 -20.72
N MET A 135 -32.66 -10.57 -20.74
CA MET A 135 -34.09 -10.21 -20.72
C MET A 135 -34.62 -9.84 -19.32
N GLY A 136 -33.73 -9.73 -18.32
CA GLY A 136 -34.07 -9.30 -16.97
C GLY A 136 -34.51 -10.42 -16.04
N ASN A 137 -34.50 -11.68 -16.47
CA ASN A 137 -34.71 -12.82 -15.62
C ASN A 137 -33.36 -13.51 -15.29
N ASP A 138 -33.24 -14.10 -14.12
CA ASP A 138 -31.98 -14.67 -13.65
C ASP A 138 -31.57 -15.96 -14.43
N ALA A 139 -32.56 -16.68 -14.99
CA ALA A 139 -32.30 -17.87 -15.82
C ALA A 139 -31.63 -17.55 -17.17
N CYS A 140 -31.72 -16.31 -17.63
CA CYS A 140 -31.12 -15.82 -18.88
C CYS A 140 -29.89 -14.93 -18.62
N MET A 141 -29.37 -14.92 -17.42
CA MET A 141 -28.18 -14.17 -17.04
C MET A 141 -26.93 -15.05 -17.25
N THR A 142 -25.86 -14.48 -17.76
CA THR A 142 -24.59 -15.19 -17.82
C THR A 142 -24.00 -15.37 -16.42
N LYS A 143 -23.26 -16.47 -16.20
CA LYS A 143 -22.60 -16.70 -14.91
C LYS A 143 -21.67 -15.56 -14.51
N ALA A 144 -20.92 -15.00 -15.47
CA ALA A 144 -20.03 -13.87 -15.24
C ALA A 144 -20.77 -12.63 -14.70
N VAL A 145 -21.96 -12.35 -15.20
CA VAL A 145 -22.79 -11.23 -14.72
C VAL A 145 -23.35 -11.52 -13.34
N SER A 146 -23.78 -12.76 -13.08
CA SER A 146 -24.23 -13.18 -11.74
C SER A 146 -23.12 -12.99 -10.68
N ASP A 147 -21.91 -13.46 -11.00
CA ASP A 147 -20.74 -13.33 -10.10
C ASP A 147 -20.37 -11.85 -9.87
N ALA A 148 -20.48 -11.02 -10.93
CA ALA A 148 -20.25 -9.58 -10.82
C ALA A 148 -21.27 -8.90 -9.90
N ILE A 149 -22.54 -9.31 -9.93
CA ILE A 149 -23.58 -8.79 -9.02
C ILE A 149 -23.28 -9.15 -7.58
N GLU A 150 -22.83 -10.39 -7.31
CA GLU A 150 -22.50 -10.85 -5.96
C GLU A 150 -21.26 -10.14 -5.38
N SER A 151 -20.31 -9.74 -6.22
CA SER A 151 -19.07 -9.07 -5.83
C SER A 151 -19.14 -7.54 -5.88
N ALA A 152 -20.22 -6.96 -6.38
CA ALA A 152 -20.36 -5.52 -6.51
C ALA A 152 -20.57 -4.84 -5.15
N ASP A 153 -19.81 -3.76 -4.89
CA ASP A 153 -20.06 -2.87 -3.76
C ASP A 153 -21.22 -1.93 -4.06
N ILE A 154 -21.37 -1.54 -5.34
CA ILE A 154 -22.46 -0.69 -5.79
C ILE A 154 -22.93 -1.07 -7.20
N ILE A 155 -24.25 -0.95 -7.42
CA ILE A 155 -24.88 -1.20 -8.71
C ILE A 155 -25.52 0.10 -9.25
N LEU A 156 -25.15 0.45 -10.46
CA LEU A 156 -25.72 1.57 -11.23
C LEU A 156 -26.60 1.05 -12.37
N GLY A 157 -27.65 1.77 -12.70
CA GLY A 157 -28.53 1.40 -13.82
C GLY A 157 -29.91 2.03 -13.70
N ALA A 158 -30.79 1.80 -14.66
CA ALA A 158 -32.16 2.27 -14.56
C ALA A 158 -32.90 1.60 -13.38
N SER A 159 -33.71 2.35 -12.65
CA SER A 159 -34.42 1.89 -11.42
C SER A 159 -35.05 0.51 -11.58
N ARG A 160 -35.76 0.26 -12.68
CA ARG A 160 -36.41 -1.04 -12.99
C ARG A 160 -35.44 -2.23 -13.04
N MET A 161 -34.14 -1.98 -13.30
CA MET A 161 -33.14 -3.04 -13.41
C MET A 161 -32.46 -3.31 -12.08
N ILE A 162 -32.29 -2.29 -11.25
CA ILE A 162 -31.52 -2.40 -10.01
C ILE A 162 -32.36 -2.73 -8.78
N GLU A 163 -33.67 -2.44 -8.80
CA GLU A 163 -34.57 -2.62 -7.65
C GLU A 163 -34.70 -4.08 -7.20
N LYS A 164 -34.61 -5.03 -8.13
CA LYS A 164 -34.72 -6.48 -7.83
C LYS A 164 -33.58 -7.06 -7.01
N TYR A 165 -32.43 -6.41 -6.96
CA TYR A 165 -31.26 -6.93 -6.24
C TYR A 165 -31.32 -6.62 -4.75
N SER A 166 -30.51 -7.33 -3.97
CA SER A 166 -30.49 -7.25 -2.52
C SER A 166 -30.36 -5.82 -1.98
N ALA A 167 -31.06 -5.51 -0.90
CA ALA A 167 -30.93 -4.24 -0.18
C ALA A 167 -29.58 -4.06 0.51
N LYS A 168 -28.74 -5.10 0.56
CA LYS A 168 -27.40 -5.03 1.13
C LYS A 168 -26.37 -4.37 0.19
N ILE A 169 -26.69 -4.30 -1.10
CA ILE A 169 -25.83 -3.68 -2.10
C ILE A 169 -26.33 -2.26 -2.34
N ASP A 170 -25.45 -1.28 -2.29
CA ASP A 170 -25.79 0.10 -2.63
C ASP A 170 -26.22 0.20 -4.09
N LYS A 171 -27.27 1.00 -4.34
CA LYS A 171 -27.85 1.15 -5.66
C LYS A 171 -28.10 2.61 -5.98
N LYS A 172 -27.69 3.03 -7.20
CA LYS A 172 -27.99 4.39 -7.69
C LYS A 172 -28.69 4.32 -9.05
N PRO A 173 -29.79 5.02 -9.24
CA PRO A 173 -30.56 4.99 -10.50
C PRO A 173 -29.92 5.86 -11.59
N TYR A 174 -28.60 5.72 -11.76
CA TYR A 174 -27.83 6.44 -12.77
C TYR A 174 -27.69 5.58 -14.02
N TYR A 175 -28.16 6.09 -15.17
CA TYR A 175 -28.12 5.40 -16.45
C TYR A 175 -27.61 6.29 -17.60
N LEU A 176 -27.51 7.61 -17.39
CA LEU A 176 -26.90 8.52 -18.35
C LEU A 176 -25.39 8.57 -18.13
N ALA A 177 -24.61 8.60 -19.22
CA ALA A 177 -23.14 8.57 -19.14
C ALA A 177 -22.57 9.71 -18.27
N GLU A 178 -23.12 10.90 -18.36
CA GLU A 178 -22.70 12.06 -17.59
C GLU A 178 -22.92 11.86 -16.08
N GLN A 179 -24.07 11.32 -15.67
CA GLN A 179 -24.38 11.01 -14.28
C GLN A 179 -23.44 9.96 -13.71
N ILE A 180 -23.18 8.92 -14.50
CA ILE A 180 -22.29 7.81 -14.10
C ILE A 180 -20.86 8.34 -13.94
N ILE A 181 -20.32 9.07 -14.88
CA ILE A 181 -18.95 9.62 -14.81
C ILE A 181 -18.81 10.57 -13.62
N HIS A 182 -19.79 11.46 -13.42
CA HIS A 182 -19.78 12.36 -12.26
C HIS A 182 -19.73 11.59 -10.94
N TYR A 183 -20.56 10.56 -10.81
CA TYR A 183 -20.58 9.71 -9.63
C TYR A 183 -19.29 8.90 -9.44
N LEU A 184 -18.66 8.44 -10.51
CA LEU A 184 -17.34 7.78 -10.42
C LEU A 184 -16.26 8.71 -9.87
N TYR A 185 -16.32 10.00 -10.20
CA TYR A 185 -15.43 10.99 -9.58
C TYR A 185 -15.72 11.19 -8.09
N GLU A 186 -16.99 11.20 -7.69
CA GLU A 186 -17.35 11.30 -6.28
C GLU A 186 -16.79 10.11 -5.48
N ILE A 187 -16.93 8.88 -6.01
CA ILE A 187 -16.39 7.67 -5.39
C ILE A 187 -14.85 7.72 -5.27
N CYS A 188 -14.16 8.19 -6.32
CA CYS A 188 -12.70 8.30 -6.31
C CYS A 188 -12.20 9.35 -5.31
N ALA A 189 -12.99 10.39 -5.03
CA ALA A 189 -12.64 11.43 -4.07
C ALA A 189 -12.97 11.04 -2.63
N ASP A 190 -13.88 10.08 -2.43
CA ASP A 190 -14.28 9.59 -1.12
C ASP A 190 -13.34 8.45 -0.67
N THR A 191 -12.91 8.48 0.57
CA THR A 191 -12.17 7.39 1.21
C THR A 191 -13.02 6.16 1.52
N ALA A 192 -14.28 6.15 1.11
CA ALA A 192 -15.18 5.02 1.23
C ALA A 192 -14.67 3.83 0.39
N LYS A 193 -14.72 2.64 0.98
CA LYS A 193 -14.17 1.39 0.42
C LYS A 193 -15.01 0.82 -0.74
N ILE A 194 -15.34 1.62 -1.76
CA ILE A 194 -15.96 1.13 -2.99
C ILE A 194 -14.83 0.77 -3.96
N SER A 195 -14.75 -0.51 -4.30
CA SER A 195 -13.76 -1.02 -5.26
C SER A 195 -14.42 -1.56 -6.52
N ASN A 196 -15.61 -2.17 -6.40
CA ASN A 196 -16.29 -2.85 -7.50
C ASN A 196 -17.60 -2.12 -7.85
N VAL A 197 -17.60 -1.44 -8.99
CA VAL A 197 -18.75 -0.71 -9.52
C VAL A 197 -19.35 -1.49 -10.68
N LEU A 198 -20.60 -1.91 -10.56
CA LEU A 198 -21.32 -2.63 -11.61
C LEU A 198 -22.36 -1.74 -12.25
N ILE A 199 -22.32 -1.60 -13.58
CA ILE A 199 -23.25 -0.80 -14.36
C ILE A 199 -24.08 -1.72 -15.24
N LEU A 200 -25.39 -1.72 -15.05
CA LEU A 200 -26.29 -2.64 -15.72
C LEU A 200 -26.93 -2.06 -16.97
N PHE A 201 -26.96 -2.89 -18.01
CA PHE A 201 -27.64 -2.63 -19.28
C PHE A 201 -28.65 -3.74 -19.58
N SER A 202 -29.77 -3.39 -20.20
CA SER A 202 -30.73 -4.39 -20.68
C SER A 202 -30.19 -5.12 -21.90
N GLY A 203 -30.52 -6.39 -22.05
CA GLY A 203 -30.10 -7.20 -23.20
C GLY A 203 -28.60 -7.52 -23.16
N ASP A 204 -27.98 -7.44 -24.32
CA ASP A 204 -26.56 -7.63 -24.52
C ASP A 204 -25.83 -6.28 -24.63
N THR A 205 -24.68 -6.17 -24.04
CA THR A 205 -23.81 -4.97 -24.13
C THR A 205 -23.29 -4.70 -25.54
N GLY A 206 -23.18 -5.72 -26.38
CA GLY A 206 -22.72 -5.62 -27.76
C GLY A 206 -23.80 -5.30 -28.79
N PHE A 207 -25.10 -5.35 -28.41
CA PHE A 207 -26.20 -5.22 -29.34
C PHE A 207 -27.11 -4.01 -29.03
N TYR A 208 -27.07 -2.98 -29.86
CA TYR A 208 -27.85 -1.73 -29.71
C TYR A 208 -27.83 -1.15 -28.28
N SER A 209 -26.72 -1.27 -27.59
CA SER A 209 -26.55 -0.84 -26.21
C SER A 209 -25.78 0.48 -26.09
N GLY A 210 -26.15 1.30 -25.10
CA GLY A 210 -25.37 2.48 -24.72
C GLY A 210 -24.01 2.17 -24.07
N SER A 211 -23.72 0.91 -23.81
CA SER A 211 -22.49 0.46 -23.11
C SER A 211 -21.21 0.87 -23.83
N LYS A 212 -21.17 0.78 -25.17
CA LYS A 212 -19.99 1.16 -25.96
C LYS A 212 -19.66 2.65 -25.80
N LYS A 213 -20.66 3.52 -25.80
CA LYS A 213 -20.45 4.96 -25.62
C LYS A 213 -19.91 5.26 -24.23
N LEU A 214 -20.48 4.64 -23.20
CA LEU A 214 -20.03 4.80 -21.84
C LEU A 214 -18.62 4.20 -21.62
N TYR A 215 -18.36 3.01 -22.17
CA TYR A 215 -17.05 2.37 -22.11
C TYR A 215 -15.95 3.29 -22.68
N LEU A 216 -16.18 3.86 -23.86
CA LEU A 216 -15.21 4.77 -24.49
C LEU A 216 -15.01 6.05 -23.66
N ALA A 217 -16.08 6.59 -23.09
CA ALA A 217 -16.00 7.75 -22.22
C ALA A 217 -15.17 7.47 -20.96
N ILE A 218 -15.44 6.36 -20.27
CA ILE A 218 -14.65 5.94 -19.10
C ILE A 218 -13.17 5.70 -19.47
N LYS A 219 -12.91 5.02 -20.60
CA LYS A 219 -11.55 4.80 -21.10
C LYS A 219 -10.80 6.11 -21.33
N ASN A 220 -11.48 7.12 -21.85
CA ASN A 220 -10.90 8.45 -22.05
C ASN A 220 -10.51 9.09 -20.71
N GLU A 221 -11.41 9.08 -19.72
CA GLU A 221 -11.14 9.62 -18.39
C GLU A 221 -9.97 8.90 -17.69
N ILE A 222 -9.85 7.58 -17.89
CA ILE A 222 -8.70 6.79 -17.40
C ILE A 222 -7.40 7.20 -18.12
N SER A 223 -7.45 7.36 -19.46
CA SER A 223 -6.28 7.72 -20.25
C SER A 223 -5.77 9.13 -19.97
N GLU A 224 -6.66 10.03 -19.59
CA GLU A 224 -6.33 11.41 -19.17
C GLU A 224 -5.87 11.50 -17.72
N GLY A 225 -5.80 10.36 -16.99
CA GLY A 225 -5.40 10.30 -15.58
C GLY A 225 -6.40 10.89 -14.59
N LYS A 226 -7.64 11.16 -15.03
CA LYS A 226 -8.71 11.71 -14.21
C LYS A 226 -9.41 10.66 -13.35
N LEU A 227 -9.36 9.40 -13.77
CA LEU A 227 -10.01 8.28 -13.10
C LEU A 227 -9.00 7.13 -12.90
N ASN A 228 -8.74 6.76 -11.66
CA ASN A 228 -7.91 5.58 -11.35
C ASN A 228 -8.78 4.33 -11.34
N ALA A 229 -9.00 3.75 -12.50
CA ALA A 229 -9.91 2.62 -12.67
C ALA A 229 -9.43 1.66 -13.76
N ASP A 230 -9.97 0.45 -13.76
CA ASP A 230 -10.07 -0.37 -14.96
C ASP A 230 -11.55 -0.56 -15.35
N VAL A 231 -11.78 -0.82 -16.62
CA VAL A 231 -13.14 -1.01 -17.12
C VAL A 231 -13.20 -2.26 -17.99
N SER A 232 -14.20 -3.09 -17.72
CA SER A 232 -14.48 -4.32 -18.45
C SER A 232 -15.94 -4.36 -18.92
N ILE A 233 -16.21 -5.20 -19.92
CA ILE A 233 -17.57 -5.42 -20.45
C ILE A 233 -17.91 -6.89 -20.29
N LEU A 234 -19.07 -7.16 -19.70
CA LEU A 234 -19.65 -8.49 -19.56
C LEU A 234 -20.85 -8.63 -20.51
N PRO A 235 -20.86 -9.61 -21.41
CA PRO A 235 -21.94 -9.79 -22.36
C PRO A 235 -23.21 -10.30 -21.69
N GLY A 236 -24.35 -9.96 -22.25
CA GLY A 236 -25.64 -10.51 -21.92
C GLY A 236 -26.24 -11.29 -23.10
N ILE A 237 -27.41 -11.89 -22.88
CA ILE A 237 -28.18 -12.53 -23.97
C ILE A 237 -29.01 -11.43 -24.66
N SER A 238 -28.81 -11.27 -25.95
CA SER A 238 -29.60 -10.29 -26.74
C SER A 238 -31.06 -10.71 -26.86
N SER A 239 -31.95 -9.74 -27.02
CA SER A 239 -33.38 -10.01 -27.26
C SER A 239 -33.60 -10.82 -28.55
N VAL A 240 -32.76 -10.62 -29.55
CA VAL A 240 -32.83 -11.38 -30.81
C VAL A 240 -32.49 -12.86 -30.58
N SER A 241 -31.40 -13.14 -29.91
CA SER A 241 -31.00 -14.52 -29.57
C SER A 241 -32.06 -15.20 -28.71
N TYR A 242 -32.59 -14.48 -27.71
CA TYR A 242 -33.64 -15.00 -26.85
C TYR A 242 -34.93 -15.31 -27.60
N MET A 243 -35.38 -14.39 -28.46
CA MET A 243 -36.60 -14.55 -29.26
C MET A 243 -36.45 -15.68 -30.26
N ALA A 244 -35.34 -15.76 -31.00
CA ALA A 244 -35.08 -16.85 -31.93
C ALA A 244 -35.16 -18.23 -31.26
N ALA A 245 -34.55 -18.38 -30.10
CA ALA A 245 -34.62 -19.61 -29.31
C ALA A 245 -36.06 -19.92 -28.84
N ALA A 246 -36.83 -18.89 -28.45
CA ALA A 246 -38.20 -19.06 -27.97
C ALA A 246 -39.18 -19.53 -29.06
N VAL A 247 -38.96 -19.10 -30.31
CA VAL A 247 -39.80 -19.48 -31.47
C VAL A 247 -39.25 -20.66 -32.25
N GLY A 248 -38.06 -21.17 -31.90
CA GLY A 248 -37.42 -22.30 -32.59
C GLY A 248 -36.85 -21.98 -33.96
N GLU A 249 -36.57 -20.70 -34.23
CA GLU A 249 -36.05 -20.19 -35.49
C GLU A 249 -34.61 -19.75 -35.38
N THR A 250 -33.94 -19.57 -36.53
CA THR A 250 -32.62 -18.96 -36.60
C THR A 250 -32.72 -17.53 -37.13
N TYR A 251 -31.74 -16.67 -36.81
CA TYR A 251 -31.71 -15.28 -37.30
C TYR A 251 -30.58 -15.04 -38.30
N ASN A 252 -30.01 -16.13 -38.90
CA ASN A 252 -28.91 -16.02 -39.85
C ASN A 252 -29.30 -15.17 -41.10
N ASP A 253 -30.56 -15.26 -41.52
CA ASP A 253 -31.09 -14.57 -42.68
C ASP A 253 -32.06 -13.44 -42.27
N ALA A 254 -32.07 -13.04 -41.01
CA ALA A 254 -32.96 -11.97 -40.52
C ALA A 254 -32.38 -10.57 -40.80
N TYR A 255 -33.25 -9.66 -41.24
CA TYR A 255 -32.93 -8.25 -41.24
C TYR A 255 -33.23 -7.65 -39.85
N ILE A 256 -32.23 -7.03 -39.24
CA ILE A 256 -32.38 -6.32 -37.97
C ILE A 256 -32.48 -4.84 -38.29
N CYS A 257 -33.69 -4.28 -38.17
CA CYS A 257 -34.01 -2.87 -38.44
C CYS A 257 -33.96 -2.06 -37.14
#